data_d0068c0bc12df77013dc94ff0275f335
#
_entry.id   d0068c0bc12df77013dc94ff0275f335
#
_cell.length_a   1.000
_cell.length_b   1.000
_cell.length_c   1.000
_cell.angle_alpha   90.00
_cell.angle_beta   90.00
_cell.angle_gamma   90.00
#
_symmetry.space_group_name_H-M   'P 1'
#
loop_
_entity.id
_entity.type
_entity.pdbx_description
1 polymer ?
#
loop_
_entity_poly.entity_id
_entity_poly.type
_entity_poly.pdbx_seq_one_letter_code
_entity_poly.pdbx_strand_id
1 'polypeptide(L)'
;MTFSNISDNNYVLNRICYKNNLYVIGCEKLLLNYFKLNYTYNSIIVNCNLETDNIKLYETLNFTLDSDKIKFTLNYYNYKRSNFRFSKYKLKEFLHCNKDDIREDYLKCYSSYLIYKKRD
;
A
#
# COMPACT_ATOMS: atom_id res chain seq x y z
N MET A 1 0.10 5.27 -10.81
CA MET A 1 -0.98 5.09 -9.80
C MET A 1 -1.75 3.84 -10.13
N THR A 2 -1.91 2.95 -9.19
CA THR A 2 -2.58 1.65 -9.41
C THR A 2 -3.75 1.48 -8.45
N PHE A 3 -4.83 0.89 -8.97
CA PHE A 3 -6.06 0.64 -8.23
C PHE A 3 -6.47 -0.83 -8.34
N SER A 4 -7.09 -1.36 -7.30
CA SER A 4 -7.72 -2.69 -7.31
C SER A 4 -9.18 -2.57 -6.90
N ASN A 5 -10.06 -3.20 -7.67
CA ASN A 5 -11.47 -3.30 -7.29
C ASN A 5 -11.63 -4.45 -6.30
N ILE A 6 -12.10 -4.13 -5.09
CA ILE A 6 -12.31 -5.15 -4.04
C ILE A 6 -13.74 -5.73 -4.08
N SER A 7 -14.74 -4.88 -4.30
CA SER A 7 -16.14 -5.30 -4.37
C SER A 7 -17.03 -4.14 -4.78
N ASP A 8 -18.04 -4.37 -5.60
CA ASP A 8 -19.11 -3.40 -5.92
C ASP A 8 -18.60 -1.96 -6.15
N ASN A 9 -17.57 -1.81 -7.00
CA ASN A 9 -16.95 -0.53 -7.31
C ASN A 9 -16.30 0.18 -6.09
N ASN A 10 -15.90 -0.57 -5.10
CA ASN A 10 -15.02 -0.09 -4.04
C ASN A 10 -13.57 -0.44 -4.40
N TYR A 11 -12.76 0.59 -4.52
CA TYR A 11 -11.37 0.46 -4.98
C TYR A 11 -10.38 0.72 -3.86
N VAL A 12 -9.24 0.04 -3.95
CA VAL A 12 -8.06 0.36 -3.14
C VAL A 12 -7.04 1.04 -4.04
N LEU A 13 -6.57 2.21 -3.63
CA LEU A 13 -5.39 2.83 -4.22
C LEU A 13 -4.15 2.12 -3.67
N ASN A 14 -3.54 1.26 -4.48
CA ASN A 14 -2.44 0.40 -4.05
C ASN A 14 -1.10 1.14 -4.01
N ARG A 15 -0.83 1.96 -5.01
CA ARG A 15 0.50 2.54 -5.17
C ARG A 15 0.46 3.81 -6.02
N ILE A 16 1.28 4.77 -5.60
CA ILE A 16 1.65 5.94 -6.39
C ILE A 16 3.16 5.86 -6.62
N CYS A 17 3.57 5.77 -7.88
CA CYS A 17 4.98 5.66 -8.25
C CYS A 17 5.35 6.72 -9.28
N TYR A 18 6.60 7.15 -9.24
CA TYR A 18 7.18 8.09 -10.20
C TYR A 18 8.34 7.42 -10.91
N LYS A 19 8.57 7.86 -12.16
CA LYS A 19 9.80 7.49 -12.86
C LYS A 19 10.98 8.09 -12.10
N ASN A 20 12.10 7.35 -12.01
CA ASN A 20 13.30 7.81 -11.32
C ASN A 20 13.73 9.19 -11.81
N ASN A 21 14.03 10.09 -10.86
CA ASN A 21 14.46 11.46 -11.10
C ASN A 21 13.44 12.33 -11.85
N LEU A 22 12.18 11.90 -11.91
CA LEU A 22 11.11 12.67 -12.53
C LEU A 22 9.96 12.85 -11.57
N TYR A 23 9.65 14.12 -11.26
CA TYR A 23 8.47 14.49 -10.50
C TYR A 23 7.70 15.58 -11.24
N VAL A 24 6.42 15.35 -11.46
CA VAL A 24 5.52 16.32 -12.11
C VAL A 24 4.60 16.90 -11.03
N ILE A 25 4.65 18.19 -10.83
CA ILE A 25 3.82 18.89 -9.83
C ILE A 25 2.34 18.67 -10.15
N GLY A 26 1.58 18.20 -9.15
CA GLY A 26 0.13 17.96 -9.28
C GLY A 26 -0.26 16.71 -10.06
N CYS A 27 0.70 15.84 -10.40
CA CYS A 27 0.39 14.63 -11.16
C CYS A 27 -0.53 13.67 -10.42
N GLU A 28 -0.45 13.59 -9.09
CA GLU A 28 -1.32 12.74 -8.27
C GLU A 28 -2.78 13.15 -8.42
N LYS A 29 -3.06 14.44 -8.36
CA LYS A 29 -4.42 14.97 -8.53
C LYS A 29 -4.96 14.73 -9.94
N LEU A 30 -4.10 14.92 -10.95
CA LEU A 30 -4.48 14.66 -12.34
C LEU A 30 -4.81 13.20 -12.58
N LEU A 31 -3.99 12.28 -12.07
CA LEU A 31 -4.22 10.85 -12.21
C LEU A 31 -5.47 10.37 -11.47
N LEU A 32 -5.69 10.89 -10.27
CA LEU A 32 -6.90 10.58 -9.51
C LEU A 32 -8.15 11.09 -10.22
N ASN A 33 -8.12 12.30 -10.75
CA ASN A 33 -9.23 12.85 -11.51
C ASN A 33 -9.50 12.04 -12.78
N TYR A 34 -8.46 11.60 -13.48
CA TYR A 34 -8.61 10.71 -14.62
C TYR A 34 -9.34 9.42 -14.26
N PHE A 35 -8.94 8.81 -13.16
CA PHE A 35 -9.61 7.61 -12.65
C PHE A 35 -11.10 7.88 -12.36
N LYS A 36 -11.40 8.98 -11.67
CA LYS A 36 -12.78 9.35 -11.29
C LYS A 36 -13.66 9.60 -12.51
N LEU A 37 -13.10 10.14 -13.58
CA LEU A 37 -13.86 10.41 -14.82
C LEU A 37 -14.11 9.16 -15.67
N ASN A 38 -13.22 8.16 -15.59
CA ASN A 38 -13.24 6.99 -16.48
C ASN A 38 -13.79 5.72 -15.82
N TYR A 39 -13.93 5.70 -14.50
CA TYR A 39 -14.40 4.53 -13.76
C TYR A 39 -15.54 4.90 -12.83
N THR A 40 -16.55 4.03 -12.77
CA THR A 40 -17.59 4.14 -11.77
C THR A 40 -17.08 3.62 -10.43
N TYR A 41 -17.14 4.42 -9.39
CA TYR A 41 -16.68 4.01 -8.07
C TYR A 41 -17.65 4.48 -6.96
N ASN A 42 -17.75 3.69 -5.90
CA ASN A 42 -18.48 4.04 -4.69
C ASN A 42 -17.53 4.63 -3.64
N SER A 43 -16.34 4.07 -3.53
CA SER A 43 -15.33 4.57 -2.61
C SER A 43 -13.92 4.19 -3.08
N ILE A 44 -12.95 4.97 -2.66
CA ILE A 44 -11.52 4.68 -2.84
C ILE A 44 -10.90 4.66 -1.45
N ILE A 45 -10.21 3.57 -1.13
CA ILE A 45 -9.57 3.36 0.17
C ILE A 45 -8.06 3.39 -0.01
N VAL A 46 -7.36 3.99 0.93
CA VAL A 46 -5.90 3.99 1.01
C VAL A 46 -5.47 3.45 2.36
N ASN A 47 -4.61 2.45 2.35
CA ASN A 47 -3.92 1.99 3.55
C ASN A 47 -2.61 2.76 3.67
N CYS A 48 -2.62 3.83 4.45
CA CYS A 48 -1.48 4.72 4.61
C CYS A 48 -0.49 4.13 5.61
N ASN A 49 0.68 3.72 5.14
CA ASN A 49 1.75 3.23 6.00
C ASN A 49 2.36 4.41 6.76
N LEU A 50 2.30 4.38 8.08
CA LEU A 50 2.75 5.49 8.94
C LEU A 50 4.27 5.69 8.90
N GLU A 51 5.04 4.68 8.50
CA GLU A 51 6.49 4.77 8.44
C GLU A 51 7.00 5.36 7.13
N THR A 52 6.31 5.11 6.01
CA THR A 52 6.83 5.40 4.67
C THR A 52 5.97 6.36 3.87
N ASP A 53 4.67 6.43 4.12
CA ASP A 53 3.74 7.21 3.32
C ASP A 53 3.58 8.64 3.83
N ASN A 54 3.32 9.56 2.90
CA ASN A 54 3.06 10.94 3.22
C ASN A 54 1.56 11.16 3.43
N ILE A 55 1.16 11.28 4.69
CA ILE A 55 -0.24 11.51 5.09
C ILE A 55 -0.80 12.79 4.46
N LYS A 56 0.01 13.85 4.40
CA LYS A 56 -0.42 15.14 3.84
C LYS A 56 -0.83 15.03 2.38
N LEU A 57 -0.21 14.14 1.62
CA LEU A 57 -0.59 13.91 0.23
C LEU A 57 -2.05 13.44 0.13
N TYR A 58 -2.44 12.49 0.94
CA TYR A 58 -3.80 11.97 0.93
C TYR A 58 -4.82 12.99 1.41
N GLU A 59 -4.48 13.79 2.41
CA GLU A 59 -5.32 14.90 2.85
C GLU A 59 -5.51 15.94 1.74
N THR A 60 -4.44 16.27 1.02
CA THR A 60 -4.48 17.18 -0.15
C THR A 60 -5.37 16.64 -1.26
N LEU A 61 -5.43 15.32 -1.44
CA LEU A 61 -6.30 14.65 -2.40
C LEU A 61 -7.75 14.48 -1.90
N ASN A 62 -8.08 15.08 -0.76
CA ASN A 62 -9.41 15.03 -0.13
C ASN A 62 -9.82 13.65 0.36
N PHE A 63 -8.87 12.83 0.75
CA PHE A 63 -9.15 11.62 1.52
C PHE A 63 -9.36 12.00 2.99
N THR A 64 -10.32 11.36 3.63
CA THR A 64 -10.62 11.55 5.05
C THR A 64 -10.28 10.29 5.84
N LEU A 65 -9.90 10.46 7.09
CA LEU A 65 -9.60 9.35 7.98
C LEU A 65 -10.86 8.53 8.25
N ASP A 66 -10.85 7.27 7.87
CA ASP A 66 -11.98 6.36 8.04
C ASP A 66 -12.05 5.75 9.44
N SER A 67 -10.89 5.55 10.06
CA SER A 67 -10.79 5.00 11.42
C SER A 67 -9.60 5.59 12.14
N ASP A 68 -9.80 6.03 13.39
CA ASP A 68 -8.72 6.53 14.26
C ASP A 68 -7.82 5.41 14.76
N LYS A 69 -8.23 4.17 14.59
CA LYS A 69 -7.46 3.02 15.07
C LYS A 69 -6.29 2.73 14.14
N ILE A 70 -5.10 2.71 14.70
CA ILE A 70 -3.90 2.23 14.01
C ILE A 70 -4.03 0.71 13.85
N LYS A 71 -3.89 0.25 12.60
CA LYS A 71 -3.89 -1.17 12.27
C LYS A 71 -2.47 -1.63 12.00
N PHE A 72 -2.22 -2.92 12.18
CA PHE A 72 -0.90 -3.52 12.01
C PHE A 72 -0.95 -4.66 11.01
N THR A 73 0.08 -4.73 10.17
CA THR A 73 0.32 -5.85 9.26
C THR A 73 1.57 -6.58 9.70
N LEU A 74 1.47 -7.89 9.84
CA LEU A 74 2.60 -8.76 10.15
C LEU A 74 3.34 -9.15 8.88
N ASN A 75 4.64 -8.87 8.87
CA ASN A 75 5.54 -9.27 7.79
C ASN A 75 6.74 -10.03 8.36
N TYR A 76 7.48 -10.67 7.47
CA TYR A 76 8.70 -11.41 7.78
C TYR A 76 9.84 -10.91 6.92
N TYR A 77 11.03 -10.78 7.49
CA TYR A 77 12.21 -10.37 6.75
C TYR A 77 13.44 -11.15 7.22
N ASN A 78 14.38 -11.35 6.29
CA ASN A 78 15.67 -11.96 6.58
C ASN A 78 16.70 -10.86 6.76
N TYR A 79 17.17 -10.67 7.99
CA TYR A 79 18.15 -9.62 8.32
C TYR A 79 19.54 -9.84 7.73
N LYS A 80 19.84 -11.06 7.29
CA LYS A 80 21.14 -11.40 6.72
C LYS A 80 21.25 -11.10 5.23
N ARG A 81 20.15 -11.05 4.50
CA ARG A 81 20.16 -11.03 3.03
C ARG A 81 19.57 -9.79 2.40
N SER A 82 18.41 -9.35 2.82
CA SER A 82 17.72 -8.27 2.12
C SER A 82 16.65 -7.60 2.96
N ASN A 83 16.23 -6.41 2.48
CA ASN A 83 15.14 -5.66 3.07
C ASN A 83 13.77 -6.11 2.56
N PHE A 84 13.68 -7.18 1.79
CA PHE A 84 12.39 -7.68 1.34
C PHE A 84 11.57 -8.20 2.51
N ARG A 85 10.31 -7.77 2.53
CA ARG A 85 9.34 -8.20 3.52
C ARG A 85 8.32 -9.11 2.85
N PHE A 86 8.05 -10.24 3.48
CA PHE A 86 7.12 -11.23 2.98
C PHE A 86 5.91 -11.33 3.91
N SER A 87 4.71 -11.46 3.34
CA SER A 87 3.57 -11.97 4.10
C SER A 87 3.82 -13.44 4.48
N LYS A 88 3.08 -13.95 5.45
CA LYS A 88 3.19 -15.36 5.85
C LYS A 88 3.07 -16.32 4.67
N TYR A 89 2.11 -16.07 3.77
CA TYR A 89 1.87 -16.88 2.60
C TYR A 89 3.03 -16.81 1.60
N LYS A 90 3.50 -15.61 1.28
CA LYS A 90 4.61 -15.40 0.35
C LYS A 90 5.91 -15.98 0.87
N LEU A 91 6.18 -15.89 2.16
CA LEU A 91 7.33 -16.51 2.77
C LEU A 91 7.31 -18.03 2.60
N LYS A 92 6.16 -18.66 2.80
CA LYS A 92 6.01 -20.10 2.61
C LYS A 92 6.34 -20.53 1.19
N GLU A 93 5.85 -19.79 0.19
CA GLU A 93 6.18 -20.05 -1.22
C GLU A 93 7.67 -19.86 -1.50
N PHE A 94 8.25 -18.77 -1.00
CA PHE A 94 9.67 -18.46 -1.20
C PHE A 94 10.58 -19.54 -0.63
N LEU A 95 10.33 -20.00 0.60
CA LEU A 95 11.11 -21.04 1.25
C LEU A 95 11.00 -22.39 0.53
N HIS A 96 9.86 -22.66 -0.10
CA HIS A 96 9.68 -23.87 -0.91
C HIS A 96 10.60 -23.89 -2.12
N CYS A 97 10.81 -22.72 -2.76
CA CYS A 97 11.65 -22.59 -3.95
C CYS A 97 13.13 -22.38 -3.63
N ASN A 98 13.46 -21.86 -2.44
CA ASN A 98 14.82 -21.50 -2.03
C ASN A 98 15.22 -22.31 -0.81
N LYS A 99 15.68 -23.53 -1.04
CA LYS A 99 15.99 -24.50 0.02
C LYS A 99 17.16 -24.13 0.92
N ASP A 100 18.02 -23.22 0.46
CA ASP A 100 19.14 -22.71 1.26
C ASP A 100 18.68 -21.74 2.35
N ASP A 101 17.48 -21.20 2.24
CA ASP A 101 16.89 -20.34 3.24
C ASP A 101 16.09 -21.17 4.25
N ILE A 102 16.29 -20.87 5.53
CA ILE A 102 15.56 -21.49 6.62
C ILE A 102 14.62 -20.49 7.30
N ARG A 103 13.49 -20.97 7.78
CA ARG A 103 12.48 -20.12 8.39
C ARG A 103 13.00 -19.36 9.62
N GLU A 104 13.89 -19.96 10.38
CA GLU A 104 14.49 -19.40 11.58
C GLU A 104 15.27 -18.12 11.32
N ASP A 105 15.74 -17.91 10.10
CA ASP A 105 16.44 -16.67 9.70
C ASP A 105 15.46 -15.51 9.43
N TYR A 106 14.15 -15.76 9.44
CA TYR A 106 13.14 -14.74 9.19
C TYR A 106 12.53 -14.23 10.48
N LEU A 107 12.63 -12.92 10.67
CA LEU A 107 12.10 -12.23 11.83
C LEU A 107 10.74 -11.61 11.53
N LYS A 108 9.86 -11.64 12.51
CA LYS A 108 8.57 -10.95 12.44
C LYS A 108 8.76 -9.45 12.59
N CYS A 109 8.10 -8.69 11.75
CA CYS A 109 7.97 -7.24 11.93
C CYS A 109 6.55 -6.79 11.66
N TYR A 110 6.15 -5.72 12.36
CA TYR A 110 4.83 -5.14 12.20
C TYR A 110 4.95 -3.78 11.52
N SER A 111 4.15 -3.58 10.48
CA SER A 111 3.99 -2.26 9.86
C SER A 111 2.67 -1.67 10.33
N SER A 112 2.70 -0.43 10.79
CA SER A 112 1.51 0.29 11.23
C SER A 112 0.92 1.11 10.09
N TYR A 113 -0.40 1.17 10.02
CA TYR A 113 -1.10 1.96 9.01
C TYR A 113 -2.44 2.50 9.49
N LEU A 114 -2.88 3.58 8.84
CA LEU A 114 -4.21 4.15 8.99
C LEU A 114 -4.98 4.01 7.68
N ILE A 115 -6.29 3.90 7.76
CA ILE A 115 -7.17 3.81 6.61
C ILE A 115 -7.75 5.19 6.31
N TYR A 116 -7.52 5.66 5.08
CA TYR A 116 -8.15 6.86 4.53
C TYR A 116 -9.13 6.49 3.45
N LYS A 117 -10.20 7.25 3.31
CA LYS A 117 -11.29 6.93 2.39
C LYS A 117 -11.79 8.17 1.67
N LYS A 118 -12.16 8.00 0.39
CA LYS A 118 -12.78 9.01 -0.44
C LYS A 118 -14.05 8.43 -1.08
N ARG A 119 -15.18 9.14 -0.95
CA ARG A 119 -16.49 8.68 -1.41
C ARG A 119 -17.13 9.54 -2.48
N ASP A 120 -16.54 10.66 -2.82
CA ASP A 120 -17.05 11.59 -3.81
C ASP A 120 -16.36 11.48 -5.19
#